data_15b19aa0992f929321e747cf248dfa16
#
_entry.id   15b19aa0992f929321e747cf248dfa16
#
_cell.length_a   1.000
_cell.length_b   1.000
_cell.length_c   1.000
_cell.angle_alpha   90.00
_cell.angle_beta   90.00
_cell.angle_gamma   90.00
#
_symmetry.space_group_name_H-M   'P 1'
#
loop_
_entity.id
_entity.type
_entity.pdbx_description
1 polymer ?
#
loop_
_entity_poly.entity_id
_entity_poly.type
_entity_poly.pdbx_seq_one_letter_code
_entity_poly.pdbx_strand_id
1 'polypeptide(L)'
;MTSSASGPTLHQRLAEVATAHPQVRTTFWSLSQSTLTYAKLRERSVVGAAALVARGIGRGEPVGLLCPNSPEFLIGLFATTTAGGAATPLPLPAGARQLASYPARLAGIAAAAGMRTILVSPQFAAIVEPLRAAMDVEFLDTATLFAESTTAGLPRVDPDDVAVVQFTSGSTAAPKGVRLTHRQVLAGLAAIRTGIDLGPADQGGFWLPLFHDMGLIGTLSAILRGIPSHLWSPTAFVKDPERWLREFAASGSTISAMPNFGYEALLAAVPPDRAADYDLRNWRIAFNGSEPIVHHVVREFCARFRPAGFDPAAMFGVYGMAEATLAVTFPPLGREPVFDWVDRVTLSDSGRAQRVCPEAEGARAVAGVGTAVAGLQLRVVDPDSRMTVPDGEVGEILIRGESVTDGYLTADPEATAELFSEGWLRTGDLGYQRDGELYVTGRSKDMITVRGVNYYAHDVEAVVRDLDGVYKGRCTAAADPDGGDTIAVIAETEFAVTAGAELTAAIAGRITARLGLTAVRVHLVPPRSIPRTSSGKLRRLAARELIVTERDSEQPCTATTSSATTSASTGG
;
A
#
# COMPACT_ATOMS: atom_id res chain seq x y z
N MET A 1 -24.55 31.80 6.15
CA MET A 1 -23.20 32.42 6.13
C MET A 1 -22.26 31.40 6.74
N THR A 2 -21.67 30.55 5.91
CA THR A 2 -20.68 29.57 6.32
C THR A 2 -19.38 30.31 6.63
N SER A 3 -18.92 30.24 7.86
CA SER A 3 -17.59 30.69 8.28
C SER A 3 -16.58 30.18 7.27
N SER A 4 -15.85 31.06 6.59
CA SER A 4 -14.73 30.62 5.72
C SER A 4 -13.77 29.84 6.61
N ALA A 5 -13.62 28.56 6.31
CA ALA A 5 -12.75 27.66 7.02
C ALA A 5 -11.32 28.23 7.01
N SER A 6 -10.80 28.63 8.16
CA SER A 6 -9.46 29.20 8.30
C SER A 6 -8.41 28.08 8.27
N GLY A 7 -7.54 28.10 7.29
CA GLY A 7 -6.42 27.17 7.18
C GLY A 7 -5.73 27.30 5.82
N PRO A 8 -4.46 26.90 5.70
CA PRO A 8 -3.76 26.91 4.42
C PRO A 8 -4.19 25.73 3.53
N THR A 9 -3.97 25.89 2.23
CA THR A 9 -4.00 24.79 1.25
C THR A 9 -2.62 24.23 1.03
N LEU A 10 -2.49 23.08 0.32
CA LEU A 10 -1.18 22.47 0.01
C LEU A 10 -0.26 23.42 -0.76
N HIS A 11 -0.80 24.13 -1.74
CA HIS A 11 0.00 25.07 -2.55
C HIS A 11 0.40 26.32 -1.78
N GLN A 12 -0.45 26.82 -0.85
CA GLN A 12 -0.08 27.92 0.04
C GLN A 12 1.03 27.50 1.00
N ARG A 13 0.93 26.25 1.57
CA ARG A 13 1.99 25.71 2.40
C ARG A 13 3.30 25.54 1.62
N LEU A 14 3.25 25.08 0.36
CA LEU A 14 4.42 25.03 -0.51
C LEU A 14 5.01 26.42 -0.73
N ALA A 15 4.16 27.45 -0.92
CA ALA A 15 4.63 28.82 -1.12
C ALA A 15 5.38 29.36 0.11
N GLU A 16 4.88 29.08 1.32
CA GLU A 16 5.56 29.43 2.59
C GLU A 16 6.93 28.74 2.66
N VAL A 17 6.96 27.42 2.42
CA VAL A 17 8.20 26.62 2.46
C VAL A 17 9.20 27.10 1.39
N ALA A 18 8.76 27.33 0.16
CA ALA A 18 9.62 27.82 -0.92
C ALA A 18 10.20 29.22 -0.64
N THR A 19 9.48 30.03 0.14
CA THR A 19 9.96 31.34 0.59
C THR A 19 10.98 31.23 1.72
N ALA A 20 10.70 30.37 2.72
CA ALA A 20 11.56 30.20 3.89
C ALA A 20 12.82 29.36 3.56
N HIS A 21 12.70 28.39 2.66
CA HIS A 21 13.72 27.41 2.33
C HIS A 21 13.94 27.25 0.80
N PRO A 22 14.24 28.34 0.04
CA PRO A 22 14.22 28.32 -1.44
C PRO A 22 15.24 27.34 -2.05
N GLN A 23 16.36 27.09 -1.39
CA GLN A 23 17.45 26.22 -1.87
C GLN A 23 17.37 24.78 -1.39
N VAL A 24 16.49 24.48 -0.42
CA VAL A 24 16.23 23.09 -0.02
C VAL A 24 15.61 22.37 -1.21
N ARG A 25 15.93 21.07 -1.35
CA ARG A 25 15.62 20.33 -2.56
C ARG A 25 15.20 18.89 -2.29
N THR A 26 14.49 18.36 -3.25
CA THR A 26 14.30 16.93 -3.45
C THR A 26 15.34 16.44 -4.46
N THR A 27 16.05 15.37 -4.12
CA THR A 27 17.00 14.68 -5.00
C THR A 27 16.33 13.40 -5.51
N PHE A 28 16.31 13.21 -6.83
CA PHE A 28 15.77 12.01 -7.48
C PHE A 28 16.93 11.12 -7.92
N TRP A 29 16.87 9.86 -7.47
CA TRP A 29 17.86 8.83 -7.75
C TRP A 29 17.28 7.86 -8.78
N SER A 30 17.66 8.05 -10.04
CA SER A 30 17.31 7.19 -11.18
C SER A 30 18.59 6.72 -11.89
N LEU A 31 18.55 6.54 -13.20
CA LEU A 31 19.75 6.29 -14.02
C LEU A 31 20.71 7.49 -14.01
N SER A 32 20.17 8.70 -13.91
CA SER A 32 20.89 9.94 -13.66
C SER A 32 20.28 10.66 -12.46
N GLN A 33 21.11 11.20 -11.58
CA GLN A 33 20.67 12.00 -10.46
C GLN A 33 20.17 13.36 -10.94
N SER A 34 18.99 13.78 -10.47
CA SER A 34 18.45 15.11 -10.72
C SER A 34 17.96 15.74 -9.41
N THR A 35 17.85 17.07 -9.39
CA THR A 35 17.41 17.80 -8.20
C THR A 35 16.35 18.82 -8.55
N LEU A 36 15.43 19.08 -7.62
CA LEU A 36 14.38 20.08 -7.73
C LEU A 36 14.34 20.88 -6.42
N THR A 37 14.74 22.16 -6.48
CA THR A 37 14.63 23.05 -5.32
C THR A 37 13.17 23.43 -5.06
N TYR A 38 12.84 23.78 -3.82
CA TYR A 38 11.46 24.13 -3.46
C TYR A 38 11.01 25.44 -4.12
N ALA A 39 11.93 26.39 -4.33
CA ALA A 39 11.64 27.57 -5.14
C ALA A 39 11.24 27.19 -6.57
N LYS A 40 12.02 26.28 -7.21
CA LYS A 40 11.75 25.85 -8.59
C LYS A 40 10.51 24.96 -8.68
N LEU A 41 10.25 24.12 -7.66
CA LEU A 41 9.01 23.34 -7.55
C LEU A 41 7.80 24.28 -7.56
N ARG A 42 7.78 25.29 -6.69
CA ARG A 42 6.71 26.30 -6.64
C ARG A 42 6.55 27.01 -7.98
N GLU A 43 7.63 27.55 -8.54
CA GLU A 43 7.62 28.30 -9.82
C GLU A 43 6.96 27.47 -10.93
N ARG A 44 7.45 26.23 -11.15
CA ARG A 44 6.93 25.35 -12.21
C ARG A 44 5.50 24.88 -11.94
N SER A 45 5.16 24.70 -10.68
CA SER A 45 3.77 24.35 -10.32
C SER A 45 2.79 25.47 -10.62
N VAL A 46 3.18 26.73 -10.44
CA VAL A 46 2.34 27.89 -10.80
C VAL A 46 2.16 27.98 -12.32
N VAL A 47 3.22 27.77 -13.10
CA VAL A 47 3.14 27.72 -14.56
C VAL A 47 2.22 26.61 -15.03
N GLY A 48 2.41 25.40 -14.52
CA GLY A 48 1.55 24.24 -14.84
C GLY A 48 0.09 24.46 -14.42
N ALA A 49 -0.16 25.10 -13.27
CA ALA A 49 -1.50 25.44 -12.83
C ALA A 49 -2.22 26.39 -13.78
N ALA A 50 -1.55 27.45 -14.21
CA ALA A 50 -2.12 28.39 -15.19
C ALA A 50 -2.46 27.69 -16.53
N ALA A 51 -1.59 26.77 -16.98
CA ALA A 51 -1.85 25.98 -18.18
C ALA A 51 -3.04 25.02 -18.03
N LEU A 52 -3.23 24.43 -16.83
CA LEU A 52 -4.40 23.58 -16.51
C LEU A 52 -5.70 24.39 -16.44
N VAL A 53 -5.67 25.57 -15.80
CA VAL A 53 -6.82 26.48 -15.75
C VAL A 53 -7.23 26.92 -17.16
N ALA A 54 -6.27 27.25 -18.04
CA ALA A 54 -6.54 27.60 -19.44
C ALA A 54 -7.24 26.48 -20.23
N ARG A 55 -7.09 25.21 -19.79
CA ARG A 55 -7.76 24.02 -20.36
C ARG A 55 -9.08 23.69 -19.65
N GLY A 56 -9.52 24.52 -18.71
CA GLY A 56 -10.80 24.38 -18.03
C GLY A 56 -10.77 23.42 -16.83
N ILE A 57 -9.58 23.06 -16.32
CA ILE A 57 -9.51 22.31 -15.05
C ILE A 57 -10.05 23.19 -13.94
N GLY A 58 -11.06 22.68 -13.24
CA GLY A 58 -11.81 23.37 -12.22
C GLY A 58 -11.77 22.68 -10.85
N ARG A 59 -12.56 23.27 -9.94
CA ARG A 59 -12.65 22.88 -8.53
C ARG A 59 -12.99 21.40 -8.34
N GLY A 60 -12.12 20.66 -7.67
CA GLY A 60 -12.31 19.25 -7.32
C GLY A 60 -12.25 18.28 -8.51
N GLU A 61 -11.94 18.76 -9.71
CA GLU A 61 -11.84 17.92 -10.89
C GLU A 61 -10.62 16.97 -10.77
N PRO A 62 -10.83 15.64 -10.89
CA PRO A 62 -9.73 14.68 -10.83
C PRO A 62 -8.81 14.78 -12.04
N VAL A 63 -7.52 15.00 -11.80
CA VAL A 63 -6.48 15.02 -12.82
C VAL A 63 -5.50 13.89 -12.54
N GLY A 64 -5.41 12.94 -13.48
CA GLY A 64 -4.55 11.78 -13.38
C GLY A 64 -3.07 12.15 -13.45
N LEU A 65 -2.24 11.55 -12.60
CA LEU A 65 -0.79 11.70 -12.63
C LEU A 65 -0.14 10.37 -13.03
N LEU A 66 0.13 10.19 -14.32
CA LEU A 66 0.85 9.03 -14.85
C LEU A 66 2.34 9.37 -14.94
N CYS A 67 2.95 9.48 -13.77
CA CYS A 67 4.34 9.88 -13.60
C CYS A 67 5.04 8.95 -12.58
N PRO A 68 6.35 8.66 -12.77
CA PRO A 68 7.12 7.92 -11.78
C PRO A 68 7.49 8.80 -10.58
N ASN A 69 8.36 8.29 -9.70
CA ASN A 69 9.02 9.11 -8.68
C ASN A 69 9.98 10.10 -9.37
N SER A 70 9.46 11.24 -9.79
CA SER A 70 10.18 12.22 -10.63
C SER A 70 9.79 13.66 -10.31
N PRO A 71 10.55 14.66 -10.79
CA PRO A 71 10.18 16.07 -10.71
C PRO A 71 8.78 16.35 -11.26
N GLU A 72 8.42 15.72 -12.40
CA GLU A 72 7.16 15.93 -13.10
C GLU A 72 5.97 15.51 -12.23
N PHE A 73 6.11 14.44 -11.41
CA PHE A 73 5.07 14.04 -10.48
C PHE A 73 4.79 15.14 -9.45
N LEU A 74 5.84 15.66 -8.80
CA LEU A 74 5.67 16.69 -7.77
C LEU A 74 5.14 18.01 -8.37
N ILE A 75 5.66 18.41 -9.51
CA ILE A 75 5.17 19.60 -10.22
C ILE A 75 3.70 19.41 -10.62
N GLY A 76 3.34 18.26 -11.19
CA GLY A 76 1.97 17.93 -11.58
C GLY A 76 1.00 17.92 -10.40
N LEU A 77 1.39 17.35 -9.26
CA LEU A 77 0.59 17.35 -8.04
C LEU A 77 0.28 18.77 -7.57
N PHE A 78 1.32 19.60 -7.41
CA PHE A 78 1.13 20.97 -6.95
C PHE A 78 0.50 21.87 -8.01
N ALA A 79 0.74 21.64 -9.29
CA ALA A 79 0.06 22.36 -10.38
C ALA A 79 -1.46 22.08 -10.35
N THR A 80 -1.84 20.82 -10.25
CA THR A 80 -3.25 20.41 -10.17
C THR A 80 -3.94 21.02 -8.95
N THR A 81 -3.35 20.89 -7.77
CA THR A 81 -3.93 21.44 -6.54
C THR A 81 -3.95 22.97 -6.50
N THR A 82 -3.02 23.63 -7.20
CA THR A 82 -3.01 25.11 -7.37
C THR A 82 -4.08 25.56 -8.36
N ALA A 83 -4.39 24.77 -9.39
CA ALA A 83 -5.48 25.01 -10.33
C ALA A 83 -6.87 24.73 -9.73
N GLY A 84 -6.94 24.22 -8.50
CA GLY A 84 -8.19 23.83 -7.83
C GLY A 84 -8.66 22.41 -8.14
N GLY A 85 -7.92 21.66 -8.95
CA GLY A 85 -8.20 20.25 -9.25
C GLY A 85 -7.75 19.30 -8.15
N ALA A 86 -8.20 18.05 -8.21
CA ALA A 86 -7.83 16.97 -7.32
C ALA A 86 -6.72 16.09 -7.97
N ALA A 87 -5.51 16.18 -7.44
CA ALA A 87 -4.40 15.36 -7.93
C ALA A 87 -4.68 13.87 -7.68
N THR A 88 -4.67 13.07 -8.76
CA THR A 88 -5.01 11.66 -8.71
C THR A 88 -3.82 10.81 -9.17
N PRO A 89 -2.93 10.40 -8.25
CA PRO A 89 -1.81 9.53 -8.59
C PRO A 89 -2.27 8.19 -9.18
N LEU A 90 -1.74 7.82 -10.34
CA LEU A 90 -2.15 6.62 -11.06
C LEU A 90 -1.12 5.50 -10.91
N PRO A 91 -1.57 4.24 -10.71
CA PRO A 91 -0.65 3.11 -10.63
C PRO A 91 0.10 2.93 -11.94
N LEU A 92 1.41 2.70 -11.86
CA LEU A 92 2.27 2.49 -13.02
C LEU A 92 2.23 1.03 -13.48
N PRO A 93 2.48 0.74 -14.78
CA PRO A 93 2.59 -0.62 -15.27
C PRO A 93 3.86 -1.28 -14.70
N ALA A 94 3.70 -2.43 -14.05
CA ALA A 94 4.79 -3.18 -13.43
C ALA A 94 5.19 -4.39 -14.29
N GLY A 95 5.90 -4.15 -15.39
CA GLY A 95 6.45 -5.18 -16.28
C GLY A 95 5.53 -5.60 -17.44
N ALA A 96 6.11 -6.34 -18.38
CA ALA A 96 5.48 -6.68 -19.66
C ALA A 96 4.15 -7.46 -19.56
N ARG A 97 4.02 -8.34 -18.57
CA ARG A 97 2.78 -9.13 -18.35
C ARG A 97 1.57 -8.25 -17.96
N GLN A 98 1.79 -7.14 -17.28
CA GLN A 98 0.72 -6.24 -16.88
C GLN A 98 0.36 -5.23 -17.98
N LEU A 99 1.22 -5.03 -18.98
CA LEU A 99 0.96 -4.08 -20.04
C LEU A 99 -0.30 -4.40 -20.86
N ALA A 100 -0.63 -5.68 -21.06
CA ALA A 100 -1.82 -6.07 -21.80
C ALA A 100 -3.14 -5.69 -21.10
N SER A 101 -3.22 -5.83 -19.77
CA SER A 101 -4.41 -5.50 -18.97
C SER A 101 -4.41 -4.07 -18.43
N TYR A 102 -3.30 -3.35 -18.58
CA TYR A 102 -3.12 -2.02 -18.01
C TYR A 102 -4.11 -0.97 -18.56
N PRO A 103 -4.39 -0.90 -19.87
CA PRO A 103 -5.36 0.06 -20.41
C PRO A 103 -6.76 -0.13 -19.81
N ALA A 104 -7.25 -1.36 -19.74
CA ALA A 104 -8.56 -1.65 -19.15
C ALA A 104 -8.63 -1.28 -17.65
N ARG A 105 -7.57 -1.56 -16.91
CA ARG A 105 -7.46 -1.17 -15.49
C ARG A 105 -7.50 0.34 -15.31
N LEU A 106 -6.73 1.08 -16.12
CA LEU A 106 -6.67 2.53 -16.03
C LEU A 106 -7.99 3.18 -16.46
N ALA A 107 -8.64 2.63 -17.49
CA ALA A 107 -9.97 3.04 -17.92
C ALA A 107 -11.02 2.89 -16.81
N GLY A 108 -10.97 1.79 -16.05
CA GLY A 108 -11.82 1.59 -14.89
C GLY A 108 -11.60 2.65 -13.79
N ILE A 109 -10.35 3.04 -13.53
CA ILE A 109 -10.02 4.10 -12.59
C ILE A 109 -10.51 5.46 -13.10
N ALA A 110 -10.26 5.77 -14.37
CA ALA A 110 -10.68 7.03 -14.99
C ALA A 110 -12.21 7.18 -14.98
N ALA A 111 -12.93 6.10 -15.31
CA ALA A 111 -14.40 6.08 -15.28
C ALA A 111 -14.95 6.26 -13.85
N ALA A 112 -14.40 5.53 -12.87
CA ALA A 112 -14.81 5.65 -11.46
C ALA A 112 -14.55 7.04 -10.90
N ALA A 113 -13.49 7.72 -11.36
CA ALA A 113 -13.14 9.08 -10.96
C ALA A 113 -13.91 10.16 -11.75
N GLY A 114 -14.56 9.85 -12.85
CA GLY A 114 -15.04 10.87 -13.80
C GLY A 114 -13.88 11.72 -14.36
N MET A 115 -12.72 11.13 -14.55
CA MET A 115 -11.49 11.81 -14.94
C MET A 115 -11.52 12.15 -16.43
N ARG A 116 -11.18 13.40 -16.76
CA ARG A 116 -11.13 13.88 -18.15
C ARG A 116 -9.70 14.18 -18.62
N THR A 117 -8.75 14.28 -17.70
CA THR A 117 -7.38 14.70 -18.02
C THR A 117 -6.36 13.86 -17.27
N ILE A 118 -5.32 13.43 -17.98
CA ILE A 118 -4.17 12.71 -17.40
C ILE A 118 -2.88 13.40 -17.81
N LEU A 119 -2.08 13.78 -16.82
CA LEU A 119 -0.71 14.27 -17.02
C LEU A 119 0.23 13.07 -17.19
N VAL A 120 0.99 13.05 -18.27
CA VAL A 120 1.86 11.93 -18.63
C VAL A 120 3.31 12.38 -18.66
N SER A 121 4.17 11.69 -17.90
CA SER A 121 5.61 11.87 -18.02
C SER A 121 6.12 11.36 -19.38
N PRO A 122 7.08 12.05 -20.05
CA PRO A 122 7.60 11.68 -21.37
C PRO A 122 8.02 10.21 -21.50
N GLN A 123 8.52 9.61 -20.43
CA GLN A 123 8.92 8.19 -20.44
C GLN A 123 7.77 7.21 -20.69
N PHE A 124 6.51 7.63 -20.50
CA PHE A 124 5.31 6.83 -20.77
C PHE A 124 4.63 7.18 -22.09
N ALA A 125 5.22 8.04 -22.92
CA ALA A 125 4.64 8.42 -24.21
C ALA A 125 4.28 7.21 -25.09
N ALA A 126 5.09 6.15 -25.06
CA ALA A 126 4.86 4.94 -25.87
C ALA A 126 3.57 4.17 -25.51
N ILE A 127 3.02 4.35 -24.30
CA ILE A 127 1.78 3.67 -23.89
C ILE A 127 0.54 4.55 -24.03
N VAL A 128 0.66 5.79 -24.48
CA VAL A 128 -0.46 6.74 -24.58
C VAL A 128 -1.46 6.28 -25.66
N GLU A 129 -1.00 5.82 -26.83
CA GLU A 129 -1.91 5.37 -27.90
C GLU A 129 -2.79 4.16 -27.50
N PRO A 130 -2.27 3.09 -26.89
CA PRO A 130 -3.11 2.04 -26.31
C PRO A 130 -4.11 2.55 -25.25
N LEU A 131 -3.74 3.58 -24.47
CA LEU A 131 -4.62 4.17 -23.47
C LEU A 131 -5.74 5.00 -24.12
N ARG A 132 -5.44 5.78 -25.16
CA ARG A 132 -6.44 6.54 -25.94
C ARG A 132 -7.48 5.63 -26.59
N ALA A 133 -7.07 4.45 -27.02
CA ALA A 133 -8.01 3.46 -27.55
C ALA A 133 -8.95 2.88 -26.50
N ALA A 134 -8.59 2.94 -25.22
CA ALA A 134 -9.35 2.33 -24.12
C ALA A 134 -10.22 3.33 -23.33
N MET A 135 -9.98 4.64 -23.45
CA MET A 135 -10.70 5.65 -22.67
C MET A 135 -10.72 7.02 -23.37
N ASP A 136 -11.81 7.74 -23.19
CA ASP A 136 -11.99 9.10 -23.71
C ASP A 136 -11.52 10.13 -22.66
N VAL A 137 -10.20 10.34 -22.62
CA VAL A 137 -9.54 11.32 -21.75
C VAL A 137 -8.47 12.07 -22.50
N GLU A 138 -8.21 13.32 -22.14
CA GLU A 138 -7.10 14.10 -22.67
C GLU A 138 -5.78 13.69 -21.98
N PHE A 139 -4.76 13.36 -22.79
CA PHE A 139 -3.42 13.06 -22.28
C PHE A 139 -2.51 14.26 -22.56
N LEU A 140 -2.01 14.89 -21.50
CA LEU A 140 -1.14 16.06 -21.56
C LEU A 140 0.29 15.66 -21.21
N ASP A 141 1.22 15.91 -22.11
CA ASP A 141 2.65 15.71 -21.85
C ASP A 141 3.15 16.75 -20.85
N THR A 142 3.76 16.28 -19.77
CA THR A 142 4.23 17.16 -18.68
C THR A 142 5.37 18.07 -19.06
N ALA A 143 6.25 17.66 -20.00
CA ALA A 143 7.37 18.49 -20.42
C ALA A 143 6.88 19.71 -21.19
N THR A 144 5.90 19.54 -22.07
CA THR A 144 5.27 20.61 -22.83
C THR A 144 4.44 21.50 -21.90
N LEU A 145 3.55 20.89 -21.10
CA LEU A 145 2.62 21.61 -20.23
C LEU A 145 3.32 22.56 -19.25
N PHE A 146 4.41 22.08 -18.62
CA PHE A 146 5.15 22.87 -17.62
C PHE A 146 6.12 23.90 -18.23
N ALA A 147 6.22 23.97 -19.54
CA ALA A 147 6.97 24.98 -20.28
C ALA A 147 6.06 26.05 -20.95
N GLU A 148 4.74 25.86 -20.91
CA GLU A 148 3.81 26.78 -21.53
C GLU A 148 3.77 28.14 -20.84
N SER A 149 3.69 29.19 -21.63
CA SER A 149 3.45 30.55 -21.13
C SER A 149 1.96 30.86 -21.31
N THR A 150 1.26 31.08 -20.20
CA THR A 150 -0.14 31.48 -20.18
C THR A 150 -0.38 32.54 -19.11
N THR A 151 -1.37 33.41 -19.34
CA THR A 151 -1.76 34.49 -18.43
C THR A 151 -3.06 34.16 -17.68
N ALA A 152 -3.51 32.90 -17.70
CA ALA A 152 -4.73 32.49 -16.98
C ALA A 152 -4.58 32.78 -15.48
N GLY A 153 -5.56 33.46 -14.92
CA GLY A 153 -5.62 33.76 -13.49
C GLY A 153 -5.87 32.48 -12.67
N LEU A 154 -5.15 32.32 -11.57
CA LEU A 154 -5.35 31.18 -10.69
C LEU A 154 -6.63 31.35 -9.84
N PRO A 155 -7.40 30.29 -9.64
CA PRO A 155 -8.60 30.34 -8.83
C PRO A 155 -8.27 30.47 -7.34
N ARG A 156 -9.25 30.92 -6.56
CA ARG A 156 -9.20 30.76 -5.11
C ARG A 156 -9.59 29.32 -4.76
N VAL A 157 -8.69 28.63 -4.07
CA VAL A 157 -8.89 27.26 -3.58
C VAL A 157 -9.19 27.29 -2.08
N ASP A 158 -10.19 26.52 -1.67
CA ASP A 158 -10.60 26.42 -0.28
C ASP A 158 -9.92 25.22 0.41
N PRO A 159 -9.57 25.29 1.71
CA PRO A 159 -9.06 24.16 2.45
C PRO A 159 -9.94 22.90 2.43
N ASP A 160 -11.24 23.05 2.23
CA ASP A 160 -12.20 21.94 2.14
C ASP A 160 -12.40 21.42 0.71
N ASP A 161 -11.71 21.99 -0.28
CA ASP A 161 -11.65 21.42 -1.62
C ASP A 161 -10.85 20.11 -1.61
N VAL A 162 -11.27 19.15 -2.47
CA VAL A 162 -10.52 17.90 -2.64
C VAL A 162 -9.17 18.20 -3.28
N ALA A 163 -8.11 17.85 -2.60
CA ALA A 163 -6.73 18.05 -3.05
C ALA A 163 -6.14 16.80 -3.71
N VAL A 164 -6.46 15.61 -3.15
CA VAL A 164 -5.92 14.34 -3.60
C VAL A 164 -7.03 13.30 -3.67
N VAL A 165 -7.00 12.48 -4.72
CA VAL A 165 -7.80 11.25 -4.81
C VAL A 165 -6.84 10.06 -4.85
N GLN A 166 -6.79 9.30 -3.77
CA GLN A 166 -5.88 8.17 -3.62
C GLN A 166 -6.61 6.87 -3.95
N PHE A 167 -6.36 6.28 -5.12
CA PHE A 167 -6.92 4.96 -5.43
C PHE A 167 -6.20 3.87 -4.67
N THR A 168 -6.97 3.09 -3.91
CA THR A 168 -6.45 1.95 -3.16
C THR A 168 -6.47 0.69 -4.02
N SER A 169 -5.53 -0.22 -3.76
CA SER A 169 -5.46 -1.53 -4.44
C SER A 169 -6.49 -2.53 -3.88
N GLY A 170 -7.64 -2.06 -3.42
CA GLY A 170 -8.65 -2.84 -2.73
C GLY A 170 -8.98 -4.19 -3.39
N SER A 171 -9.42 -5.13 -2.59
CA SER A 171 -9.81 -6.50 -2.99
C SER A 171 -11.13 -6.56 -3.75
N THR A 172 -11.85 -5.44 -3.88
CA THR A 172 -13.14 -5.34 -4.60
C THR A 172 -12.93 -5.09 -6.09
N ALA A 173 -13.85 -5.58 -6.91
CA ALA A 173 -13.78 -5.47 -8.38
C ALA A 173 -13.79 -4.01 -8.88
N ALA A 174 -14.49 -3.10 -8.17
CA ALA A 174 -14.60 -1.69 -8.54
C ALA A 174 -13.49 -0.85 -7.87
N PRO A 175 -12.80 0.03 -8.64
CA PRO A 175 -11.84 0.97 -8.08
C PRO A 175 -12.50 1.95 -7.11
N LYS A 176 -11.87 2.19 -5.95
CA LYS A 176 -12.31 3.16 -4.94
C LYS A 176 -11.21 4.19 -4.73
N GLY A 177 -11.49 5.44 -5.02
CA GLY A 177 -10.59 6.57 -4.79
C GLY A 177 -10.93 7.27 -3.47
N VAL A 178 -10.03 7.21 -2.51
CA VAL A 178 -10.16 7.95 -1.24
C VAL A 178 -10.06 9.45 -1.52
N ARG A 179 -11.07 10.21 -1.16
CA ARG A 179 -11.11 11.67 -1.33
C ARG A 179 -10.45 12.33 -0.13
N LEU A 180 -9.46 13.16 -0.37
CA LEU A 180 -8.76 13.89 0.70
C LEU A 180 -8.75 15.38 0.39
N THR A 181 -9.32 16.19 1.28
CA THR A 181 -9.27 17.65 1.18
C THR A 181 -7.89 18.17 1.55
N HIS A 182 -7.59 19.42 1.19
CA HIS A 182 -6.37 20.09 1.63
C HIS A 182 -6.21 20.06 3.16
N ARG A 183 -7.31 20.30 3.89
CA ARG A 183 -7.36 20.26 5.34
C ARG A 183 -6.99 18.89 5.89
N GLN A 184 -7.60 17.83 5.36
CA GLN A 184 -7.36 16.44 5.80
C GLN A 184 -5.90 16.04 5.57
N VAL A 185 -5.37 16.34 4.38
CA VAL A 185 -3.95 16.05 4.08
C VAL A 185 -3.02 16.79 5.04
N LEU A 186 -3.24 18.10 5.26
CA LEU A 186 -2.40 18.89 6.16
C LEU A 186 -2.54 18.47 7.63
N ALA A 187 -3.72 18.02 8.08
CA ALA A 187 -3.92 17.45 9.40
C ALA A 187 -3.13 16.14 9.57
N GLY A 188 -3.16 15.24 8.58
CA GLY A 188 -2.36 14.02 8.57
C GLY A 188 -0.86 14.30 8.61
N LEU A 189 -0.38 15.27 7.81
CA LEU A 189 1.03 15.69 7.84
C LEU A 189 1.43 16.30 9.19
N ALA A 190 0.54 17.05 9.84
CA ALA A 190 0.77 17.61 11.17
C ALA A 190 0.85 16.50 12.23
N ALA A 191 -0.02 15.49 12.15
CA ALA A 191 0.01 14.33 13.04
C ALA A 191 1.33 13.55 12.91
N ILE A 192 1.80 13.30 11.68
CA ILE A 192 3.09 12.65 11.42
C ILE A 192 4.22 13.50 12.01
N ARG A 193 4.25 14.80 11.70
CA ARG A 193 5.28 15.72 12.23
C ARG A 193 5.38 15.65 13.74
N THR A 194 4.24 15.71 14.42
CA THR A 194 4.20 15.65 15.89
C THR A 194 4.63 14.29 16.42
N GLY A 195 4.12 13.21 15.78
CA GLY A 195 4.37 11.83 16.24
C GLY A 195 5.82 11.38 16.14
N ILE A 196 6.60 11.94 15.21
CA ILE A 196 8.02 11.61 15.06
C ILE A 196 8.96 12.77 15.41
N ASP A 197 8.44 13.86 15.96
CA ASP A 197 9.22 15.09 16.21
C ASP A 197 10.05 15.51 14.98
N LEU A 198 9.36 15.66 13.83
CA LEU A 198 10.00 15.94 12.54
C LEU A 198 10.65 17.32 12.55
N GLY A 199 11.96 17.35 12.69
CA GLY A 199 12.76 18.57 12.87
C GLY A 199 13.55 19.01 11.64
N PRO A 200 14.21 20.20 11.70
CA PRO A 200 14.99 20.73 10.57
C PRO A 200 16.29 19.96 10.30
N ALA A 201 16.73 19.12 11.23
CA ALA A 201 17.90 18.26 11.04
C ALA A 201 17.58 16.97 10.29
N ASP A 202 16.29 16.68 10.07
CA ASP A 202 15.87 15.46 9.39
C ASP A 202 16.03 15.57 7.86
N GLN A 203 16.18 14.40 7.24
CA GLN A 203 16.17 14.21 5.80
C GLN A 203 15.36 12.99 5.44
N GLY A 204 14.40 13.13 4.52
CA GLY A 204 13.59 12.02 4.04
C GLY A 204 14.32 11.16 3.02
N GLY A 205 14.28 9.84 3.13
CA GLY A 205 14.84 8.90 2.16
C GLY A 205 13.79 7.85 1.77
N PHE A 206 13.10 8.03 0.62
CA PHE A 206 11.96 7.21 0.23
C PHE A 206 12.16 6.56 -1.13
N TRP A 207 11.70 5.32 -1.27
CA TRP A 207 11.70 4.59 -2.55
C TRP A 207 10.29 4.10 -2.93
N LEU A 208 9.33 4.19 -2.03
CA LEU A 208 7.96 3.76 -2.31
C LEU A 208 7.35 4.56 -3.46
N PRO A 209 6.48 3.93 -4.27
CA PRO A 209 5.80 4.63 -5.36
C PRO A 209 4.97 5.81 -4.84
N LEU A 210 5.04 6.96 -5.51
CA LEU A 210 4.26 8.14 -5.14
C LEU A 210 2.76 8.01 -5.43
N PHE A 211 2.33 6.97 -6.13
CA PHE A 211 0.91 6.63 -6.28
C PHE A 211 0.36 5.78 -5.12
N HIS A 212 1.19 5.47 -4.11
CA HIS A 212 0.80 4.89 -2.83
C HIS A 212 0.81 5.94 -1.72
N ASP A 213 -0.14 5.83 -0.79
CA ASP A 213 -0.30 6.70 0.37
C ASP A 213 1.01 6.88 1.16
N MET A 214 1.68 5.79 1.53
CA MET A 214 2.93 5.83 2.30
C MET A 214 4.07 6.55 1.54
N GLY A 215 4.18 6.33 0.23
CA GLY A 215 5.15 7.02 -0.60
C GLY A 215 4.83 8.50 -0.79
N LEU A 216 3.57 8.80 -1.10
CA LEU A 216 3.08 10.17 -1.33
C LEU A 216 3.18 11.02 -0.06
N ILE A 217 2.54 10.57 1.01
CA ILE A 217 2.41 11.34 2.26
C ILE A 217 3.76 11.45 2.96
N GLY A 218 4.60 10.39 2.95
CA GLY A 218 5.97 10.47 3.44
C GLY A 218 6.78 11.55 2.72
N THR A 219 6.69 11.61 1.40
CA THR A 219 7.37 12.64 0.58
C THR A 219 6.81 14.04 0.86
N LEU A 220 5.49 14.19 0.92
CA LEU A 220 4.86 15.48 1.24
C LEU A 220 5.20 15.95 2.66
N SER A 221 5.36 15.04 3.62
CA SER A 221 5.81 15.38 4.98
C SER A 221 7.16 16.08 4.98
N ALA A 222 8.12 15.58 4.19
CA ALA A 222 9.43 16.21 4.07
C ALA A 222 9.36 17.55 3.33
N ILE A 223 8.71 17.60 2.17
CA ILE A 223 8.60 18.82 1.34
C ILE A 223 7.90 19.95 2.10
N LEU A 224 6.73 19.67 2.66
CA LEU A 224 5.91 20.71 3.33
C LEU A 224 6.39 21.03 4.75
N ARG A 225 7.38 20.27 5.26
CA ARG A 225 8.18 20.65 6.44
C ARG A 225 9.35 21.54 6.08
N GLY A 226 9.80 21.53 4.83
CA GLY A 226 10.95 22.30 4.36
C GLY A 226 12.30 21.63 4.63
N ILE A 227 12.34 20.30 4.71
CA ILE A 227 13.57 19.51 4.90
C ILE A 227 13.98 18.83 3.60
N PRO A 228 15.28 18.49 3.41
CA PRO A 228 15.72 17.76 2.22
C PRO A 228 15.04 16.41 2.09
N SER A 229 14.82 15.95 0.86
CA SER A 229 14.31 14.61 0.60
C SER A 229 15.05 13.94 -0.56
N HIS A 230 15.15 12.63 -0.50
CA HIS A 230 15.76 11.77 -1.51
C HIS A 230 14.70 10.75 -1.96
N LEU A 231 14.46 10.68 -3.26
CA LEU A 231 13.49 9.80 -3.87
C LEU A 231 14.18 8.83 -4.83
N TRP A 232 14.09 7.54 -4.52
CA TRP A 232 14.54 6.48 -5.41
C TRP A 232 13.37 5.91 -6.21
N SER A 233 13.70 5.32 -7.36
CA SER A 233 12.73 4.55 -8.12
C SER A 233 12.40 3.24 -7.36
N PRO A 234 11.11 2.87 -7.23
CA PRO A 234 10.71 1.59 -6.64
C PRO A 234 11.36 0.38 -7.32
N THR A 235 11.47 0.42 -8.65
CA THR A 235 12.09 -0.65 -9.43
C THR A 235 13.59 -0.73 -9.19
N ALA A 236 14.27 0.39 -8.91
CA ALA A 236 15.69 0.39 -8.56
C ALA A 236 15.92 -0.29 -7.21
N PHE A 237 15.10 0.00 -6.20
CA PHE A 237 15.15 -0.67 -4.90
C PHE A 237 14.94 -2.18 -5.03
N VAL A 238 13.88 -2.60 -5.70
CA VAL A 238 13.58 -4.04 -5.86
C VAL A 238 14.67 -4.79 -6.61
N LYS A 239 15.34 -4.13 -7.56
CA LYS A 239 16.44 -4.71 -8.34
C LYS A 239 17.73 -4.80 -7.54
N ASP A 240 18.03 -3.80 -6.72
CA ASP A 240 19.28 -3.68 -5.98
C ASP A 240 19.05 -2.95 -4.63
N PRO A 241 18.52 -3.68 -3.60
CA PRO A 241 18.26 -3.09 -2.28
C PRO A 241 19.56 -2.63 -1.58
N GLU A 242 20.68 -3.32 -1.82
CA GLU A 242 21.97 -2.96 -1.24
C GLU A 242 22.45 -1.59 -1.74
N ARG A 243 22.31 -1.32 -3.04
CA ARG A 243 22.63 -0.01 -3.60
C ARG A 243 21.81 1.09 -2.94
N TRP A 244 20.50 0.86 -2.73
CA TRP A 244 19.66 1.82 -2.03
C TRP A 244 20.17 2.10 -0.62
N LEU A 245 20.52 1.05 0.15
CA LEU A 245 21.02 1.20 1.52
C LEU A 245 22.31 2.06 1.55
N ARG A 246 23.23 1.79 0.64
CA ARG A 246 24.48 2.54 0.51
C ARG A 246 24.22 4.02 0.18
N GLU A 247 23.34 4.29 -0.78
CA GLU A 247 22.98 5.65 -1.18
C GLU A 247 22.19 6.37 -0.08
N PHE A 248 21.29 5.66 0.63
CA PHE A 248 20.56 6.18 1.78
C PHE A 248 21.51 6.60 2.91
N ALA A 249 22.45 5.75 3.29
CA ALA A 249 23.46 6.07 4.31
C ALA A 249 24.34 7.25 3.87
N ALA A 250 24.85 7.24 2.63
CA ALA A 250 25.70 8.30 2.10
C ALA A 250 24.99 9.64 1.95
N SER A 251 23.67 9.66 1.75
CA SER A 251 22.87 10.89 1.64
C SER A 251 22.65 11.58 3.00
N GLY A 252 22.92 10.89 4.11
CA GLY A 252 22.60 11.36 5.46
C GLY A 252 21.11 11.34 5.77
N SER A 253 20.32 10.57 5.03
CA SER A 253 18.88 10.41 5.29
C SER A 253 18.63 9.86 6.70
N THR A 254 17.64 10.44 7.40
CA THR A 254 17.33 10.11 8.80
C THR A 254 16.02 9.33 8.94
N ILE A 255 15.17 9.39 7.92
CA ILE A 255 13.82 8.82 7.93
C ILE A 255 13.60 8.03 6.65
N SER A 256 13.12 6.80 6.78
CA SER A 256 12.61 6.02 5.66
C SER A 256 11.26 5.40 6.00
N ALA A 257 10.54 4.97 4.96
CA ALA A 257 9.30 4.24 5.09
C ALA A 257 9.30 3.05 4.12
N MET A 258 9.03 1.86 4.64
CA MET A 258 8.88 0.66 3.81
C MET A 258 8.01 -0.40 4.51
N PRO A 259 7.35 -1.27 3.75
CA PRO A 259 6.70 -2.44 4.31
C PRO A 259 7.71 -3.50 4.74
N ASN A 260 7.25 -4.50 5.48
CA ASN A 260 8.08 -5.56 6.05
C ASN A 260 8.98 -6.24 5.00
N PHE A 261 8.46 -6.47 3.77
CA PHE A 261 9.25 -7.07 2.69
C PHE A 261 10.46 -6.22 2.28
N GLY A 262 10.44 -4.91 2.50
CA GLY A 262 11.58 -4.04 2.23
C GLY A 262 12.76 -4.37 3.16
N TYR A 263 12.49 -4.63 4.42
CA TYR A 263 13.49 -5.09 5.40
C TYR A 263 13.98 -6.50 5.07
N GLU A 264 13.10 -7.41 4.67
CA GLU A 264 13.48 -8.75 4.17
C GLU A 264 14.42 -8.65 2.96
N ALA A 265 14.12 -7.75 2.02
CA ALA A 265 14.95 -7.54 0.83
C ALA A 265 16.36 -7.03 1.19
N LEU A 266 16.47 -6.14 2.18
CA LEU A 266 17.77 -5.66 2.69
C LEU A 266 18.55 -6.78 3.39
N LEU A 267 17.88 -7.60 4.21
CA LEU A 267 18.49 -8.76 4.85
C LEU A 267 19.03 -9.78 3.85
N ALA A 268 18.28 -10.00 2.77
CA ALA A 268 18.70 -10.91 1.70
C ALA A 268 19.85 -10.36 0.84
N ALA A 269 19.94 -9.02 0.69
CA ALA A 269 20.94 -8.37 -0.13
C ALA A 269 22.27 -8.13 0.60
N VAL A 270 22.23 -7.93 1.93
CA VAL A 270 23.41 -7.59 2.73
C VAL A 270 23.73 -8.71 3.71
N PRO A 271 24.73 -9.56 3.43
CA PRO A 271 25.13 -10.63 4.31
C PRO A 271 25.76 -10.11 5.62
N PRO A 272 25.81 -10.94 6.70
CA PRO A 272 26.23 -10.49 8.04
C PRO A 272 27.62 -9.87 8.10
N ASP A 273 28.57 -10.42 7.35
CA ASP A 273 29.96 -9.99 7.30
C ASP A 273 30.17 -8.63 6.64
N ARG A 274 29.17 -8.17 5.86
CA ARG A 274 29.20 -6.87 5.19
C ARG A 274 28.34 -5.81 5.85
N ALA A 275 27.56 -6.17 6.86
CA ALA A 275 26.64 -5.24 7.52
C ALA A 275 27.36 -4.02 8.13
N ALA A 276 28.58 -4.21 8.66
CA ALA A 276 29.39 -3.14 9.24
C ALA A 276 29.97 -2.14 8.21
N ASP A 277 29.86 -2.41 6.91
CA ASP A 277 30.38 -1.51 5.85
C ASP A 277 29.54 -0.23 5.71
N TYR A 278 28.37 -0.19 6.34
CA TYR A 278 27.42 0.93 6.27
C TYR A 278 27.48 1.78 7.54
N ASP A 279 27.18 3.09 7.41
CA ASP A 279 26.95 3.98 8.56
C ASP A 279 25.46 4.32 8.64
N LEU A 280 24.75 3.67 9.58
CA LEU A 280 23.31 3.82 9.78
C LEU A 280 22.97 4.59 11.06
N ARG A 281 23.96 5.23 11.72
CA ARG A 281 23.76 5.98 12.99
C ARG A 281 22.77 7.13 12.86
N ASN A 282 22.61 7.69 11.64
CA ASN A 282 21.68 8.77 11.38
C ASN A 282 20.24 8.27 11.09
N TRP A 283 20.02 6.98 10.87
CA TRP A 283 18.70 6.45 10.56
C TRP A 283 17.84 6.42 11.84
N ARG A 284 17.12 7.51 12.07
CA ARG A 284 16.38 7.78 13.31
C ARG A 284 14.98 7.15 13.30
N ILE A 285 14.32 7.12 12.16
CA ILE A 285 12.98 6.54 11.99
C ILE A 285 12.97 5.61 10.77
N ALA A 286 12.80 4.33 11.03
CA ALA A 286 12.61 3.28 10.05
C ALA A 286 11.16 2.79 10.11
N PHE A 287 10.23 3.51 9.44
CA PHE A 287 8.82 3.12 9.42
C PHE A 287 8.64 1.73 8.82
N ASN A 288 7.94 0.86 9.56
CA ASN A 288 7.51 -0.45 9.11
C ASN A 288 5.99 -0.56 9.20
N GLY A 289 5.30 -0.69 8.08
CA GLY A 289 3.84 -0.73 8.03
C GLY A 289 3.30 -1.12 6.66
N SER A 290 2.01 -0.86 6.43
CA SER A 290 1.30 -1.23 5.20
C SER A 290 1.05 -2.73 5.00
N GLU A 291 1.71 -3.60 5.74
CA GLU A 291 1.51 -5.06 5.80
C GLU A 291 1.83 -5.58 7.21
N PRO A 292 1.52 -6.83 7.55
CA PRO A 292 1.84 -7.38 8.86
C PRO A 292 3.33 -7.28 9.19
N ILE A 293 3.65 -6.80 10.39
CA ILE A 293 5.02 -6.66 10.88
C ILE A 293 5.46 -8.00 11.46
N VAL A 294 6.51 -8.56 10.91
CA VAL A 294 6.95 -9.92 11.23
C VAL A 294 8.08 -9.89 12.25
N HIS A 295 7.87 -10.48 13.43
CA HIS A 295 8.80 -10.46 14.56
C HIS A 295 10.24 -10.88 14.19
N HIS A 296 10.42 -12.03 13.50
CA HIS A 296 11.76 -12.52 13.18
C HIS A 296 12.51 -11.58 12.23
N VAL A 297 11.80 -10.95 11.27
CA VAL A 297 12.39 -9.98 10.34
C VAL A 297 12.89 -8.75 11.08
N VAL A 298 12.05 -8.18 11.97
CA VAL A 298 12.41 -7.03 12.80
C VAL A 298 13.63 -7.36 13.68
N ARG A 299 13.60 -8.49 14.38
CA ARG A 299 14.69 -8.93 15.25
C ARG A 299 15.99 -9.15 14.46
N GLU A 300 15.91 -9.84 13.33
CA GLU A 300 17.08 -10.11 12.50
C GLU A 300 17.65 -8.83 11.90
N PHE A 301 16.80 -7.91 11.42
CA PHE A 301 17.24 -6.64 10.87
C PHE A 301 17.99 -5.80 11.93
N CYS A 302 17.40 -5.64 13.11
CA CYS A 302 18.04 -4.92 14.22
C CYS A 302 19.37 -5.55 14.62
N ALA A 303 19.44 -6.88 14.72
CA ALA A 303 20.68 -7.59 15.05
C ALA A 303 21.73 -7.45 13.93
N ARG A 304 21.34 -7.62 12.66
CA ARG A 304 22.20 -7.55 11.47
C ARG A 304 22.88 -6.20 11.33
N PHE A 305 22.14 -5.10 11.51
CA PHE A 305 22.64 -3.75 11.25
C PHE A 305 23.07 -3.00 12.52
N ARG A 306 23.03 -3.64 13.69
CA ARG A 306 23.63 -3.07 14.92
C ARG A 306 25.12 -2.72 14.76
N PRO A 307 25.98 -3.55 14.12
CA PRO A 307 27.37 -3.18 13.85
C PRO A 307 27.53 -1.96 12.93
N ALA A 308 26.53 -1.68 12.08
CA ALA A 308 26.45 -0.48 11.24
C ALA A 308 26.01 0.78 12.03
N GLY A 309 25.71 0.65 13.31
CA GLY A 309 25.20 1.73 14.15
C GLY A 309 23.68 1.93 14.09
N PHE A 310 22.93 1.00 13.46
CA PHE A 310 21.46 1.06 13.50
C PHE A 310 20.95 0.87 14.93
N ASP A 311 20.20 1.84 15.42
CA ASP A 311 19.54 1.77 16.72
C ASP A 311 18.23 0.97 16.59
N PRO A 312 18.05 -0.15 17.33
CA PRO A 312 16.78 -0.88 17.31
C PRO A 312 15.56 -0.02 17.65
N ALA A 313 15.71 1.04 18.44
CA ALA A 313 14.65 1.99 18.76
C ALA A 313 14.23 2.87 17.55
N ALA A 314 15.03 2.89 16.48
CA ALA A 314 14.66 3.51 15.22
C ALA A 314 13.64 2.68 14.41
N MET A 315 13.51 1.37 14.67
CA MET A 315 12.53 0.52 14.02
C MET A 315 11.12 0.86 14.50
N PHE A 316 10.34 1.50 13.64
CA PHE A 316 9.11 2.18 14.01
C PHE A 316 7.89 1.51 13.38
N GLY A 317 7.32 0.53 14.08
CA GLY A 317 6.15 -0.24 13.63
C GLY A 317 4.88 0.60 13.69
N VAL A 318 4.17 0.77 12.58
CA VAL A 318 3.03 1.68 12.47
C VAL A 318 1.81 1.03 11.82
N TYR A 319 0.63 1.56 12.15
CA TYR A 319 -0.60 1.24 11.44
C TYR A 319 -1.15 2.50 10.76
N GLY A 320 -1.65 2.30 9.53
CA GLY A 320 -2.21 3.38 8.75
C GLY A 320 -2.91 2.91 7.47
N MET A 321 -3.66 3.85 6.87
CA MET A 321 -4.45 3.61 5.68
C MET A 321 -4.72 4.92 4.94
N ALA A 322 -5.02 4.84 3.64
CA ALA A 322 -5.28 6.01 2.82
C ALA A 322 -6.48 6.83 3.30
N GLU A 323 -7.49 6.15 3.87
CA GLU A 323 -8.71 6.77 4.42
C GLU A 323 -8.43 7.68 5.64
N ALA A 324 -7.28 7.50 6.30
CA ALA A 324 -6.78 8.39 7.36
C ALA A 324 -5.67 9.33 6.86
N THR A 325 -5.64 9.63 5.57
CA THR A 325 -4.52 10.27 4.87
C THR A 325 -3.30 9.34 4.82
N LEU A 326 -2.84 8.82 5.96
CA LEU A 326 -1.85 7.75 6.11
C LEU A 326 -1.84 7.20 7.55
N ALA A 327 -1.46 8.03 8.53
CA ALA A 327 -1.13 7.58 9.87
C ALA A 327 -2.37 7.43 10.74
N VAL A 328 -2.51 6.27 11.40
CA VAL A 328 -3.53 5.99 12.42
C VAL A 328 -2.90 5.87 13.79
N THR A 329 -1.85 5.05 13.96
CA THR A 329 -1.16 4.88 15.24
C THR A 329 0.34 4.90 15.06
N PHE A 330 1.03 5.42 16.09
CA PHE A 330 2.47 5.43 16.21
C PHE A 330 2.91 4.96 17.60
N PRO A 331 4.01 4.19 17.70
CA PRO A 331 4.63 3.88 18.99
C PRO A 331 5.32 5.12 19.57
N PRO A 332 5.63 5.15 20.88
CA PRO A 332 6.49 6.18 21.45
C PRO A 332 7.88 6.21 20.80
N LEU A 333 8.41 7.41 20.58
CA LEU A 333 9.79 7.60 20.11
C LEU A 333 10.82 7.02 21.08
N GLY A 334 11.90 6.46 20.53
CA GLY A 334 13.02 5.92 21.31
C GLY A 334 12.70 4.61 22.03
N ARG A 335 11.62 3.95 21.67
CA ARG A 335 11.24 2.62 22.18
C ARG A 335 11.49 1.55 21.14
N GLU A 336 12.18 0.48 21.52
CA GLU A 336 12.31 -0.71 20.66
C GLU A 336 10.93 -1.33 20.35
N PRO A 337 10.79 -2.03 19.20
CA PRO A 337 9.53 -2.67 18.83
C PRO A 337 9.03 -3.66 19.88
N VAL A 338 7.75 -3.57 20.20
CA VAL A 338 7.06 -4.46 21.16
C VAL A 338 6.22 -5.46 20.41
N PHE A 339 6.23 -6.72 20.88
CA PHE A 339 5.36 -7.78 20.38
C PHE A 339 4.60 -8.40 21.56
N ASP A 340 3.29 -8.54 21.40
CA ASP A 340 2.47 -9.32 22.31
C ASP A 340 2.44 -10.77 21.84
N TRP A 341 2.82 -11.70 22.72
CA TRP A 341 2.83 -13.12 22.44
C TRP A 341 1.53 -13.74 22.95
N VAL A 342 0.69 -14.19 22.04
CA VAL A 342 -0.64 -14.68 22.35
C VAL A 342 -0.85 -16.10 21.87
N ASP A 343 -1.72 -16.84 22.56
CA ASP A 343 -2.15 -18.17 22.12
C ASP A 343 -2.97 -18.05 20.83
N ARG A 344 -2.50 -18.69 19.78
CA ARG A 344 -3.08 -18.61 18.44
C ARG A 344 -4.48 -19.21 18.39
N VAL A 345 -4.69 -20.33 19.07
CA VAL A 345 -5.98 -21.05 19.07
C VAL A 345 -7.03 -20.20 19.77
N THR A 346 -6.75 -19.72 20.96
CA THR A 346 -7.66 -18.85 21.71
C THR A 346 -7.98 -17.57 20.93
N LEU A 347 -6.97 -16.98 20.26
CA LEU A 347 -7.18 -15.80 19.41
C LEU A 347 -8.11 -16.08 18.24
N SER A 348 -7.98 -17.24 17.60
CA SER A 348 -8.80 -17.64 16.44
C SER A 348 -10.21 -18.05 16.84
N ASP A 349 -10.37 -18.81 17.92
CA ASP A 349 -11.65 -19.41 18.30
C ASP A 349 -12.56 -18.42 19.04
N SER A 350 -11.99 -17.63 19.94
CA SER A 350 -12.75 -16.73 20.82
C SER A 350 -12.45 -15.25 20.67
N GLY A 351 -11.54 -14.88 19.78
CA GLY A 351 -11.09 -13.50 19.63
C GLY A 351 -10.32 -12.95 20.84
N ARG A 352 -9.86 -13.81 21.77
CA ARG A 352 -9.16 -13.37 22.98
C ARG A 352 -7.65 -13.48 22.81
N ALA A 353 -6.94 -12.38 22.98
CA ALA A 353 -5.50 -12.33 22.96
C ALA A 353 -4.91 -12.80 24.30
N GLN A 354 -5.00 -14.11 24.57
CA GLN A 354 -4.44 -14.70 25.78
C GLN A 354 -2.91 -14.73 25.69
N ARG A 355 -2.20 -14.03 26.60
CA ARG A 355 -0.74 -14.02 26.65
C ARG A 355 -0.16 -15.39 26.97
N VAL A 356 0.92 -15.73 26.26
CA VAL A 356 1.72 -16.93 26.45
C VAL A 356 3.21 -16.58 26.37
N CYS A 357 4.07 -17.50 26.81
CA CYS A 357 5.52 -17.34 26.58
C CYS A 357 5.86 -17.45 25.10
N PRO A 358 6.90 -16.74 24.60
CA PRO A 358 7.32 -16.79 23.20
C PRO A 358 7.63 -18.19 22.67
N GLU A 359 8.09 -19.07 23.55
CA GLU A 359 8.48 -20.46 23.26
C GLU A 359 7.31 -21.44 23.34
N ALA A 360 6.11 -20.99 23.78
CA ALA A 360 4.95 -21.85 23.89
C ALA A 360 4.52 -22.35 22.50
N GLU A 361 4.08 -23.63 22.47
CA GLU A 361 3.49 -24.18 21.26
C GLU A 361 2.23 -23.38 20.87
N GLY A 362 2.13 -22.99 19.59
CA GLY A 362 1.06 -22.14 19.10
C GLY A 362 1.20 -20.65 19.40
N ALA A 363 2.30 -20.21 20.03
CA ALA A 363 2.53 -18.78 20.27
C ALA A 363 2.56 -17.98 18.97
N ARG A 364 1.83 -16.86 18.94
CA ARG A 364 1.79 -15.89 17.84
C ARG A 364 2.27 -14.53 18.35
N ALA A 365 3.26 -13.96 17.65
CA ALA A 365 3.70 -12.60 17.89
C ALA A 365 2.79 -11.63 17.15
N VAL A 366 2.19 -10.67 17.84
CA VAL A 366 1.42 -9.56 17.26
C VAL A 366 2.17 -8.27 17.57
N ALA A 367 2.51 -7.50 16.53
CA ALA A 367 3.26 -6.25 16.72
C ALA A 367 2.40 -5.18 17.37
N GLY A 368 2.93 -4.53 18.41
CA GLY A 368 2.40 -3.29 18.95
C GLY A 368 2.69 -2.14 17.99
N VAL A 369 1.64 -1.43 17.59
CA VAL A 369 1.74 -0.32 16.63
C VAL A 369 1.43 1.04 17.28
N GLY A 370 1.48 1.08 18.61
CA GLY A 370 1.35 2.30 19.40
C GLY A 370 -0.08 2.77 19.61
N THR A 371 -0.22 4.08 19.82
CA THR A 371 -1.48 4.76 20.13
C THR A 371 -1.91 5.67 18.99
N ALA A 372 -3.17 6.10 18.99
CA ALA A 372 -3.71 7.01 17.99
C ALA A 372 -2.86 8.29 17.88
N VAL A 373 -2.55 8.69 16.63
CA VAL A 373 -1.80 9.92 16.37
C VAL A 373 -2.60 11.17 16.75
N ALA A 374 -1.93 12.31 16.91
CA ALA A 374 -2.57 13.57 17.25
C ALA A 374 -3.72 13.92 16.29
N GLY A 375 -4.87 14.33 16.83
CA GLY A 375 -6.06 14.68 16.05
C GLY A 375 -6.91 13.50 15.60
N LEU A 376 -6.55 12.26 15.97
CA LEU A 376 -7.29 11.05 15.65
C LEU A 376 -7.75 10.33 16.91
N GLN A 377 -8.96 9.80 16.88
CA GLN A 377 -9.54 8.92 17.89
C GLN A 377 -9.66 7.51 17.34
N LEU A 378 -9.46 6.51 18.20
CA LEU A 378 -9.54 5.10 17.84
C LEU A 378 -10.35 4.35 18.90
N ARG A 379 -11.16 3.40 18.49
CA ARG A 379 -11.80 2.41 19.34
C ARG A 379 -11.84 1.06 18.65
N VAL A 380 -11.87 0.00 19.44
CA VAL A 380 -12.09 -1.36 18.97
C VAL A 380 -13.47 -1.81 19.43
N VAL A 381 -14.28 -2.28 18.49
CA VAL A 381 -15.68 -2.63 18.76
C VAL A 381 -16.00 -4.04 18.26
N ASP A 382 -16.92 -4.69 18.93
CA ASP A 382 -17.52 -5.91 18.42
C ASP A 382 -18.25 -5.62 17.08
N PRO A 383 -18.00 -6.38 16.00
CA PRO A 383 -18.55 -6.09 14.68
C PRO A 383 -20.09 -6.11 14.61
N ASP A 384 -20.75 -6.90 15.47
CA ASP A 384 -22.19 -7.09 15.45
C ASP A 384 -22.91 -6.10 16.39
N SER A 385 -22.52 -6.07 17.66
CA SER A 385 -23.15 -5.23 18.69
C SER A 385 -22.71 -3.75 18.64
N ARG A 386 -21.57 -3.45 17.98
CA ARG A 386 -20.94 -2.11 17.94
C ARG A 386 -20.46 -1.58 19.30
N MET A 387 -20.52 -2.40 20.32
CA MET A 387 -20.01 -2.04 21.64
C MET A 387 -18.50 -2.14 21.69
N THR A 388 -17.85 -1.22 22.40
CA THR A 388 -16.40 -1.31 22.65
C THR A 388 -16.08 -2.62 23.38
N VAL A 389 -15.10 -3.35 22.87
CA VAL A 389 -14.64 -4.60 23.47
C VAL A 389 -13.64 -4.31 24.62
N PRO A 390 -13.54 -5.21 25.60
CA PRO A 390 -12.52 -5.14 26.64
C PRO A 390 -11.09 -5.25 26.10
N ASP A 391 -10.11 -4.80 26.88
CA ASP A 391 -8.69 -4.98 26.58
C ASP A 391 -8.35 -6.47 26.35
N GLY A 392 -7.62 -6.74 25.28
CA GLY A 392 -7.24 -8.08 24.87
C GLY A 392 -8.32 -8.86 24.11
N GLU A 393 -9.46 -8.27 23.80
CA GLU A 393 -10.48 -8.85 22.91
C GLU A 393 -10.42 -8.21 21.53
N VAL A 394 -10.47 -9.06 20.49
CA VAL A 394 -10.41 -8.66 19.09
C VAL A 394 -11.75 -8.10 18.64
N GLY A 395 -11.71 -6.96 17.99
CA GLY A 395 -12.88 -6.34 17.35
C GLY A 395 -12.48 -5.59 16.07
N GLU A 396 -13.46 -4.95 15.44
CA GLU A 396 -13.22 -4.05 14.30
C GLU A 396 -12.64 -2.73 14.80
N ILE A 397 -11.57 -2.27 14.15
CA ILE A 397 -10.94 -0.99 14.45
C ILE A 397 -11.77 0.12 13.79
N LEU A 398 -12.23 1.07 14.59
CA LEU A 398 -12.92 2.27 14.13
C LEU A 398 -12.08 3.50 14.40
N ILE A 399 -12.07 4.45 13.46
CA ILE A 399 -11.29 5.70 13.59
C ILE A 399 -12.16 6.93 13.29
N ARG A 400 -11.80 8.06 13.89
CA ARG A 400 -12.42 9.37 13.65
C ARG A 400 -11.39 10.46 13.88
N GLY A 401 -11.35 11.48 13.02
CA GLY A 401 -10.41 12.60 13.21
C GLY A 401 -10.31 13.52 12.00
N GLU A 402 -9.53 14.57 12.15
CA GLU A 402 -9.36 15.61 11.13
C GLU A 402 -8.66 15.15 9.86
N SER A 403 -7.85 14.08 9.93
CA SER A 403 -7.15 13.49 8.78
C SER A 403 -7.96 12.40 8.06
N VAL A 404 -9.16 12.07 8.56
CA VAL A 404 -10.00 10.99 8.03
C VAL A 404 -10.85 11.52 6.87
N THR A 405 -10.91 10.74 5.79
CA THR A 405 -11.71 11.05 4.58
C THR A 405 -13.20 11.22 4.88
N ASP A 406 -13.91 11.93 4.01
CA ASP A 406 -15.38 12.01 4.01
C ASP A 406 -16.03 10.95 3.11
N GLY A 407 -15.24 10.14 2.36
CA GLY A 407 -15.76 9.11 1.50
C GLY A 407 -14.91 8.81 0.27
N TYR A 408 -15.50 8.02 -0.62
CA TYR A 408 -14.86 7.58 -1.84
C TYR A 408 -15.35 8.33 -3.08
N LEU A 409 -14.48 8.47 -4.04
CA LEU A 409 -14.82 8.67 -5.44
C LEU A 409 -14.90 7.28 -6.09
N THR A 410 -16.11 6.87 -6.45
CA THR A 410 -16.40 5.51 -6.93
C THR A 410 -17.70 5.49 -7.74
N ALA A 411 -17.84 4.48 -8.60
CA ALA A 411 -19.08 4.21 -9.30
C ALA A 411 -20.17 3.57 -8.40
N ASP A 412 -19.81 3.12 -7.20
CA ASP A 412 -20.69 2.49 -6.22
C ASP A 412 -21.04 3.50 -5.11
N PRO A 413 -22.26 4.10 -5.11
CA PRO A 413 -22.66 5.08 -4.11
C PRO A 413 -22.77 4.51 -2.69
N GLU A 414 -23.07 3.23 -2.54
CA GLU A 414 -23.26 2.58 -1.24
C GLU A 414 -21.92 2.39 -0.53
N ALA A 415 -20.81 2.29 -1.28
CA ALA A 415 -19.47 2.09 -0.73
C ALA A 415 -19.05 3.17 0.27
N THR A 416 -19.52 4.42 0.10
CA THR A 416 -19.25 5.49 1.08
C THR A 416 -20.18 5.39 2.29
N ALA A 417 -21.45 5.03 2.10
CA ALA A 417 -22.39 4.86 3.20
C ALA A 417 -21.97 3.73 4.14
N GLU A 418 -21.48 2.61 3.58
CA GLU A 418 -20.98 1.47 4.36
C GLU A 418 -19.68 1.76 5.10
N LEU A 419 -18.92 2.77 4.67
CA LEU A 419 -17.64 3.14 5.26
C LEU A 419 -17.80 3.71 6.68
N PHE A 420 -18.94 4.30 7.00
CA PHE A 420 -19.16 4.97 8.28
C PHE A 420 -20.23 4.27 9.12
N SER A 421 -20.01 4.30 10.43
CA SER A 421 -20.99 3.91 11.45
C SER A 421 -20.97 4.96 12.56
N GLU A 422 -22.11 5.66 12.77
CA GLU A 422 -22.26 6.68 13.82
C GLU A 422 -21.15 7.77 13.80
N GLY A 423 -20.69 8.16 12.61
CA GLY A 423 -19.62 9.15 12.41
C GLY A 423 -18.20 8.62 12.65
N TRP A 424 -18.03 7.30 12.80
CA TRP A 424 -16.76 6.62 12.82
C TRP A 424 -16.50 5.90 11.50
N LEU A 425 -15.29 6.02 10.98
CA LEU A 425 -14.86 5.25 9.81
C LEU A 425 -14.56 3.82 10.24
N ARG A 426 -15.16 2.88 9.52
CA ARG A 426 -14.91 1.44 9.63
C ARG A 426 -13.69 1.07 8.81
N THR A 427 -12.63 0.61 9.45
CA THR A 427 -11.40 0.27 8.73
C THR A 427 -11.48 -1.07 8.00
N GLY A 428 -12.36 -1.97 8.47
CA GLY A 428 -12.39 -3.37 8.06
C GLY A 428 -11.18 -4.18 8.54
N ASP A 429 -10.30 -3.56 9.33
CA ASP A 429 -9.18 -4.23 9.99
C ASP A 429 -9.59 -4.66 11.40
N LEU A 430 -9.09 -5.80 11.83
CA LEU A 430 -9.33 -6.38 13.16
C LEU A 430 -8.10 -6.19 14.03
N GLY A 431 -8.34 -5.98 15.31
CA GLY A 431 -7.28 -5.84 16.30
C GLY A 431 -7.82 -5.79 17.71
N TYR A 432 -6.94 -5.62 18.68
CA TYR A 432 -7.29 -5.43 20.07
C TYR A 432 -6.41 -4.32 20.68
N GLN A 433 -6.90 -3.71 21.76
CA GLN A 433 -6.10 -2.83 22.58
C GLN A 433 -5.59 -3.58 23.81
N ARG A 434 -4.42 -3.19 24.27
CA ARG A 434 -3.87 -3.64 25.55
C ARG A 434 -2.91 -2.61 26.10
N ASP A 435 -3.10 -2.21 27.34
CA ASP A 435 -2.31 -1.18 27.99
C ASP A 435 -2.27 0.14 27.18
N GLY A 436 -3.38 0.46 26.48
CA GLY A 436 -3.53 1.63 25.61
C GLY A 436 -2.89 1.49 24.22
N GLU A 437 -2.17 0.41 23.94
CA GLU A 437 -1.52 0.15 22.64
C GLU A 437 -2.40 -0.71 21.73
N LEU A 438 -2.38 -0.41 20.43
CA LEU A 438 -3.10 -1.18 19.42
C LEU A 438 -2.23 -2.33 18.89
N TYR A 439 -2.87 -3.49 18.71
CA TYR A 439 -2.33 -4.69 18.11
C TYR A 439 -3.25 -5.13 16.96
N VAL A 440 -2.76 -5.01 15.71
CA VAL A 440 -3.56 -5.35 14.52
C VAL A 440 -3.40 -6.83 14.20
N THR A 441 -4.51 -7.58 14.18
CA THR A 441 -4.49 -9.04 13.95
C THR A 441 -4.73 -9.45 12.50
N GLY A 442 -5.36 -8.59 11.69
CA GLY A 442 -5.60 -8.86 10.28
C GLY A 442 -6.80 -8.09 9.72
N ARG A 443 -7.29 -8.50 8.56
CA ARG A 443 -8.48 -7.93 7.92
C ARG A 443 -9.67 -8.87 8.05
N SER A 444 -10.84 -8.33 8.31
CA SER A 444 -12.09 -9.09 8.36
C SER A 444 -12.33 -9.89 7.06
N LYS A 445 -12.11 -9.26 5.90
CA LYS A 445 -12.28 -9.87 4.57
C LYS A 445 -11.22 -10.93 4.20
N ASP A 446 -10.08 -10.93 4.87
CA ASP A 446 -8.98 -11.89 4.66
C ASP A 446 -9.05 -13.06 5.66
N MET A 447 -10.04 -13.05 6.54
CA MET A 447 -10.28 -14.13 7.48
C MET A 447 -10.97 -15.29 6.75
N ILE A 448 -10.49 -16.50 6.99
CA ILE A 448 -11.01 -17.73 6.37
C ILE A 448 -11.66 -18.57 7.47
N THR A 449 -12.95 -18.78 7.38
CA THR A 449 -13.67 -19.61 8.35
C THR A 449 -13.72 -21.06 7.85
N VAL A 450 -13.24 -22.00 8.67
CA VAL A 450 -13.27 -23.43 8.40
C VAL A 450 -13.92 -24.13 9.58
N ARG A 451 -15.05 -24.79 9.37
CA ARG A 451 -15.83 -25.49 10.43
C ARG A 451 -16.10 -24.62 11.65
N GLY A 452 -16.39 -23.34 11.43
CA GLY A 452 -16.68 -22.39 12.49
C GLY A 452 -15.45 -21.78 13.18
N VAL A 453 -14.23 -22.22 12.84
CA VAL A 453 -12.97 -21.66 13.33
C VAL A 453 -12.42 -20.63 12.33
N ASN A 454 -11.98 -19.50 12.82
CA ASN A 454 -11.43 -18.40 12.01
C ASN A 454 -9.91 -18.51 11.88
N TYR A 455 -9.42 -18.51 10.65
CA TYR A 455 -7.98 -18.52 10.35
C TYR A 455 -7.59 -17.24 9.61
N TYR A 456 -6.56 -16.60 10.08
CA TYR A 456 -5.99 -15.48 9.34
C TYR A 456 -5.13 -16.01 8.18
N ALA A 457 -5.39 -15.56 6.96
CA ALA A 457 -4.66 -16.02 5.78
C ALA A 457 -3.14 -15.88 5.93
N HIS A 458 -2.67 -14.77 6.53
CA HIS A 458 -1.25 -14.53 6.73
C HIS A 458 -0.59 -15.49 7.73
N ASP A 459 -1.33 -16.07 8.68
CA ASP A 459 -0.80 -17.09 9.60
C ASP A 459 -0.54 -18.40 8.85
N VAL A 460 -1.43 -18.77 7.92
CA VAL A 460 -1.25 -19.93 7.04
C VAL A 460 -0.03 -19.68 6.12
N GLU A 461 0.05 -18.51 5.53
CA GLU A 461 1.18 -18.10 4.66
C GLU A 461 2.52 -18.13 5.43
N ALA A 462 2.54 -17.68 6.67
CA ALA A 462 3.75 -17.61 7.50
C ALA A 462 4.35 -18.99 7.79
N VAL A 463 3.54 -20.04 7.95
CA VAL A 463 4.04 -21.39 8.23
C VAL A 463 4.48 -22.13 6.96
N VAL A 464 4.12 -21.63 5.78
CA VAL A 464 4.42 -22.24 4.48
C VAL A 464 5.65 -21.62 3.82
N ARG A 465 5.85 -20.32 3.98
CA ARG A 465 6.84 -19.54 3.22
C ARG A 465 8.28 -20.03 3.34
N ASP A 466 8.65 -20.62 4.49
CA ASP A 466 10.02 -21.06 4.79
C ASP A 466 10.25 -22.54 4.46
N LEU A 467 9.31 -23.21 3.76
CA LEU A 467 9.48 -24.56 3.31
C LEU A 467 10.39 -24.62 2.08
N ASP A 468 11.33 -25.57 2.11
CA ASP A 468 12.15 -25.88 0.94
C ASP A 468 11.26 -26.25 -0.25
N GLY A 469 11.52 -25.64 -1.42
CA GLY A 469 10.71 -25.80 -2.62
C GLY A 469 9.65 -24.72 -2.84
N VAL A 470 9.33 -23.90 -1.83
CA VAL A 470 8.51 -22.70 -2.02
C VAL A 470 9.37 -21.57 -2.58
N TYR A 471 9.14 -21.22 -3.85
CA TYR A 471 9.94 -20.23 -4.55
C TYR A 471 9.94 -18.87 -3.86
N LYS A 472 11.09 -18.48 -3.27
CA LYS A 472 11.28 -17.20 -2.58
C LYS A 472 10.20 -16.90 -1.53
N GLY A 473 9.72 -17.90 -0.81
CA GLY A 473 8.65 -17.75 0.19
C GLY A 473 7.31 -17.26 -0.37
N ARG A 474 7.06 -17.45 -1.67
CA ARG A 474 5.87 -16.94 -2.34
C ARG A 474 4.73 -17.94 -2.25
N CYS A 475 3.84 -17.67 -1.33
CA CYS A 475 2.58 -18.40 -1.16
C CYS A 475 1.45 -17.44 -0.77
N THR A 476 0.23 -17.89 -0.89
CA THR A 476 -0.97 -17.19 -0.42
C THR A 476 -2.03 -18.20 0.01
N ALA A 477 -2.86 -17.81 0.97
CA ALA A 477 -3.98 -18.60 1.44
C ALA A 477 -5.30 -17.86 1.22
N ALA A 478 -6.35 -18.60 0.87
CA ALA A 478 -7.69 -18.06 0.67
C ALA A 478 -8.74 -19.15 0.97
N ALA A 479 -10.00 -18.74 1.14
CA ALA A 479 -11.10 -19.71 1.15
C ALA A 479 -11.15 -20.44 -0.19
N ASP A 480 -11.38 -21.76 -0.17
CA ASP A 480 -11.48 -22.56 -1.39
C ASP A 480 -12.65 -22.06 -2.26
N PRO A 481 -12.44 -21.79 -3.57
CA PRO A 481 -13.50 -21.31 -4.44
C PRO A 481 -14.67 -22.31 -4.63
N ASP A 482 -14.44 -23.61 -4.43
CA ASP A 482 -15.51 -24.61 -4.52
C ASP A 482 -16.50 -24.55 -3.36
N GLY A 483 -16.26 -23.69 -2.40
CA GLY A 483 -16.99 -23.70 -1.15
C GLY A 483 -16.54 -24.89 -0.27
N GLY A 484 -17.18 -25.01 0.87
CA GLY A 484 -16.80 -26.01 1.87
C GLY A 484 -15.77 -25.48 2.86
N ASP A 485 -15.64 -26.21 3.94
CA ASP A 485 -14.77 -25.91 5.07
C ASP A 485 -13.30 -26.25 4.76
N THR A 486 -12.74 -25.61 3.71
CA THR A 486 -11.38 -25.89 3.21
C THR A 486 -10.62 -24.60 2.93
N ILE A 487 -9.34 -24.57 3.29
CA ILE A 487 -8.42 -23.51 2.89
C ILE A 487 -7.66 -23.94 1.65
N ALA A 488 -7.68 -23.10 0.62
CA ALA A 488 -6.79 -23.25 -0.52
C ALA A 488 -5.47 -22.51 -0.26
N VAL A 489 -4.36 -23.21 -0.41
CA VAL A 489 -3.01 -22.67 -0.33
C VAL A 489 -2.38 -22.74 -1.71
N ILE A 490 -2.01 -21.57 -2.25
CA ILE A 490 -1.35 -21.47 -3.53
C ILE A 490 0.13 -21.16 -3.26
N ALA A 491 1.05 -21.99 -3.75
CA ALA A 491 2.49 -21.81 -3.55
C ALA A 491 3.23 -21.80 -4.89
N GLU A 492 4.11 -20.81 -5.09
CA GLU A 492 5.00 -20.79 -6.26
C GLU A 492 6.13 -21.80 -6.07
N THR A 493 6.44 -22.59 -7.11
CA THR A 493 7.54 -23.57 -7.10
C THR A 493 8.21 -23.68 -8.47
N GLU A 494 9.50 -24.03 -8.46
CA GLU A 494 10.27 -24.38 -9.66
C GLU A 494 10.31 -25.92 -9.88
N PHE A 495 9.72 -26.70 -8.96
CA PHE A 495 9.76 -28.16 -9.04
C PHE A 495 8.89 -28.70 -10.18
N ALA A 496 9.37 -29.77 -10.81
CA ALA A 496 8.60 -30.56 -11.77
C ALA A 496 7.44 -31.29 -11.05
N VAL A 497 6.45 -31.74 -11.81
CA VAL A 497 5.20 -32.37 -11.30
C VAL A 497 5.46 -33.53 -10.32
N THR A 498 6.52 -34.31 -10.50
CA THR A 498 6.88 -35.45 -9.62
C THR A 498 7.35 -35.04 -8.22
N ALA A 499 8.10 -33.94 -8.10
CA ALA A 499 8.52 -33.38 -6.81
C ALA A 499 7.39 -32.52 -6.17
N GLY A 500 6.37 -32.17 -6.94
CA GLY A 500 5.21 -31.42 -6.48
C GLY A 500 4.38 -32.14 -5.42
N ALA A 501 4.24 -33.47 -5.52
CA ALA A 501 3.48 -34.26 -4.54
C ALA A 501 4.13 -34.24 -3.14
N GLU A 502 5.45 -34.29 -3.07
CA GLU A 502 6.18 -34.21 -1.80
C GLU A 502 6.05 -32.84 -1.16
N LEU A 503 6.18 -31.77 -1.97
CA LEU A 503 5.99 -30.40 -1.48
C LEU A 503 4.54 -30.15 -1.03
N THR A 504 3.56 -30.65 -1.77
CA THR A 504 2.14 -30.59 -1.37
C THR A 504 1.90 -31.23 -0.01
N ALA A 505 2.44 -32.45 0.19
CA ALA A 505 2.33 -33.16 1.46
C ALA A 505 3.07 -32.42 2.60
N ALA A 506 4.25 -31.86 2.31
CA ALA A 506 5.01 -31.09 3.29
C ALA A 506 4.27 -29.80 3.72
N ILE A 507 3.68 -29.07 2.76
CA ILE A 507 2.86 -27.88 3.05
C ILE A 507 1.65 -28.26 3.92
N ALA A 508 0.86 -29.25 3.51
CA ALA A 508 -0.33 -29.69 4.26
C ALA A 508 0.05 -30.19 5.66
N GLY A 509 1.11 -31.02 5.76
CA GLY A 509 1.61 -31.53 7.03
C GLY A 509 2.11 -30.42 7.97
N ARG A 510 2.81 -29.41 7.44
CA ARG A 510 3.29 -28.27 8.22
C ARG A 510 2.11 -27.42 8.75
N ILE A 511 1.10 -27.17 7.92
CA ILE A 511 -0.10 -26.43 8.32
C ILE A 511 -0.85 -27.20 9.41
N THR A 512 -1.04 -28.51 9.23
CA THR A 512 -1.69 -29.36 10.23
C THR A 512 -0.94 -29.37 11.55
N ALA A 513 0.38 -29.55 11.51
CA ALA A 513 1.21 -29.59 12.71
C ALA A 513 1.26 -28.26 13.46
N ARG A 514 1.24 -27.13 12.76
CA ARG A 514 1.43 -25.79 13.36
C ARG A 514 0.12 -25.06 13.67
N LEU A 515 -0.97 -25.35 12.91
CA LEU A 515 -2.23 -24.63 13.01
C LEU A 515 -3.41 -25.54 13.39
N GLY A 516 -3.21 -26.86 13.53
CA GLY A 516 -4.27 -27.83 13.76
C GLY A 516 -5.25 -27.97 12.58
N LEU A 517 -4.97 -27.32 11.44
CA LEU A 517 -5.86 -27.26 10.29
C LEU A 517 -5.62 -28.44 9.36
N THR A 518 -6.60 -29.33 9.23
CA THR A 518 -6.53 -30.55 8.40
C THR A 518 -7.21 -30.38 7.04
N ALA A 519 -8.15 -29.44 6.92
CA ALA A 519 -8.90 -29.18 5.69
C ALA A 519 -8.12 -28.18 4.80
N VAL A 520 -7.06 -28.66 4.14
CA VAL A 520 -6.16 -27.86 3.31
C VAL A 520 -6.08 -28.47 1.91
N ARG A 521 -6.24 -27.63 0.89
CA ARG A 521 -5.96 -27.95 -0.51
C ARG A 521 -4.79 -27.12 -0.98
N VAL A 522 -3.74 -27.76 -1.51
CA VAL A 522 -2.53 -27.10 -1.97
C VAL A 522 -2.50 -27.06 -3.49
N HIS A 523 -2.26 -25.87 -4.05
CA HIS A 523 -2.09 -25.62 -5.48
C HIS A 523 -0.68 -25.11 -5.71
N LEU A 524 0.10 -25.84 -6.51
CA LEU A 524 1.45 -25.47 -6.88
C LEU A 524 1.41 -24.77 -8.24
N VAL A 525 1.95 -23.57 -8.30
CA VAL A 525 1.96 -22.74 -9.52
C VAL A 525 3.39 -22.35 -9.90
N PRO A 526 3.66 -22.07 -11.18
CA PRO A 526 4.98 -21.60 -11.62
C PRO A 526 5.39 -20.30 -10.91
N PRO A 527 6.70 -20.00 -10.85
CA PRO A 527 7.21 -18.75 -10.29
C PRO A 527 6.58 -17.51 -10.90
N ARG A 528 6.24 -16.52 -10.08
CA ARG A 528 5.61 -15.24 -10.46
C ARG A 528 4.17 -15.37 -10.98
N SER A 529 3.45 -16.43 -10.63
CA SER A 529 2.03 -16.59 -10.96
C SER A 529 1.11 -15.89 -9.97
N ILE A 530 1.47 -15.86 -8.67
CA ILE A 530 0.63 -15.23 -7.64
C ILE A 530 0.54 -13.72 -7.88
N PRO A 531 -0.67 -13.18 -8.09
CA PRO A 531 -0.87 -11.77 -8.39
C PRO A 531 -0.52 -10.90 -7.18
N ARG A 532 0.20 -9.81 -7.45
CA ARG A 532 0.57 -8.80 -6.47
C ARG A 532 0.12 -7.41 -6.92
N THR A 533 -0.06 -6.53 -5.95
CA THR A 533 -0.26 -5.10 -6.22
C THR A 533 1.03 -4.49 -6.76
N SER A 534 0.93 -3.27 -7.30
CA SER A 534 2.11 -2.48 -7.72
C SER A 534 3.06 -2.13 -6.57
N SER A 535 2.58 -2.24 -5.31
CA SER A 535 3.40 -2.11 -4.09
C SER A 535 3.96 -3.43 -3.57
N GLY A 536 3.75 -4.55 -4.29
CA GLY A 536 4.24 -5.86 -3.91
C GLY A 536 3.32 -6.67 -2.97
N LYS A 537 2.21 -6.10 -2.47
CA LYS A 537 1.25 -6.80 -1.59
C LYS A 537 0.53 -7.92 -2.33
N LEU A 538 0.23 -9.03 -1.65
CA LEU A 538 -0.55 -10.16 -2.18
C LEU A 538 -1.99 -9.74 -2.51
N ARG A 539 -2.48 -10.18 -3.67
CA ARG A 539 -3.88 -10.03 -4.08
C ARG A 539 -4.61 -11.36 -3.91
N ARG A 540 -4.98 -11.69 -2.67
CA ARG A 540 -5.54 -13.00 -2.29
C ARG A 540 -6.79 -13.37 -3.09
N LEU A 541 -7.73 -12.44 -3.26
CA LEU A 541 -8.93 -12.70 -4.06
C LEU A 541 -8.61 -12.99 -5.53
N ALA A 542 -7.68 -12.26 -6.14
CA ALA A 542 -7.27 -12.52 -7.51
C ALA A 542 -6.45 -13.83 -7.63
N ALA A 543 -5.77 -14.27 -6.56
CA ALA A 543 -5.08 -15.55 -6.56
C ALA A 543 -6.06 -16.75 -6.57
N ARG A 544 -7.28 -16.59 -6.04
CA ARG A 544 -8.34 -17.63 -6.15
C ARG A 544 -8.70 -17.96 -7.60
N GLU A 545 -8.61 -16.97 -8.50
CA GLU A 545 -8.89 -17.17 -9.93
C GLU A 545 -7.91 -18.16 -10.59
N LEU A 546 -6.67 -18.26 -10.06
CA LEU A 546 -5.69 -19.24 -10.55
C LEU A 546 -6.18 -20.69 -10.33
N ILE A 547 -6.90 -20.94 -9.24
CA ILE A 547 -7.44 -22.27 -8.92
C ILE A 547 -8.53 -22.67 -9.91
N VAL A 548 -9.38 -21.73 -10.29
CA VAL A 548 -10.50 -21.97 -11.22
C VAL A 548 -9.98 -22.24 -12.63
N THR A 549 -8.97 -21.48 -13.07
CA THR A 549 -8.41 -21.58 -14.43
C THR A 549 -7.64 -22.90 -14.66
N GLU A 550 -6.98 -23.46 -13.64
CA GLU A 550 -6.29 -24.76 -13.76
C GLU A 550 -7.28 -25.91 -14.02
N ARG A 551 -8.48 -25.86 -13.44
CA ARG A 551 -9.51 -26.89 -13.64
C ARG A 551 -10.14 -26.91 -15.02
N ASP A 552 -10.36 -25.72 -15.59
CA ASP A 552 -10.90 -25.60 -16.94
C ASP A 552 -9.90 -26.15 -17.99
N SER A 553 -8.60 -26.18 -17.66
CA SER A 553 -7.55 -26.76 -18.49
C SER A 553 -7.37 -28.28 -18.31
N GLU A 554 -7.87 -28.86 -17.19
CA GLU A 554 -7.81 -30.31 -16.90
C GLU A 554 -9.07 -31.08 -17.30
N GLN A 555 -10.17 -30.41 -17.71
CA GLN A 555 -11.33 -31.12 -18.26
C GLN A 555 -11.00 -31.66 -19.67
N PRO A 556 -10.99 -33.01 -19.88
CA PRO A 556 -10.78 -33.56 -21.20
C PRO A 556 -11.96 -33.13 -22.11
N CYS A 557 -11.63 -32.62 -23.26
CA CYS A 557 -12.56 -32.37 -24.36
C CYS A 557 -13.39 -33.65 -24.61
N THR A 558 -14.59 -33.75 -24.08
CA THR A 558 -15.53 -34.81 -24.46
C THR A 558 -15.98 -34.48 -25.87
N ALA A 559 -15.34 -35.14 -26.85
CA ALA A 559 -15.76 -35.12 -28.21
C ALA A 559 -17.17 -35.75 -28.29
N THR A 560 -18.15 -34.91 -28.53
CA THR A 560 -19.49 -35.35 -28.96
C THR A 560 -19.39 -36.02 -30.33
N THR A 561 -19.29 -37.34 -30.36
CA THR A 561 -19.50 -38.13 -31.55
C THR A 561 -20.99 -38.06 -31.90
N SER A 562 -21.34 -37.20 -32.85
CA SER A 562 -22.64 -37.24 -33.52
C SER A 562 -22.68 -38.48 -34.43
N SER A 563 -23.39 -39.51 -34.01
CA SER A 563 -23.74 -40.64 -34.88
C SER A 563 -24.77 -40.16 -35.89
N ALA A 564 -24.33 -39.95 -37.12
CA ALA A 564 -25.22 -39.79 -38.28
C ALA A 564 -25.86 -41.15 -38.61
N THR A 565 -27.12 -41.31 -38.29
CA THR A 565 -27.95 -42.41 -38.78
C THR A 565 -28.34 -42.13 -40.22
N THR A 566 -27.72 -42.83 -41.16
CA THR A 566 -28.13 -42.93 -42.56
C THR A 566 -29.36 -43.86 -42.63
N SER A 567 -30.52 -43.30 -42.93
CA SER A 567 -31.69 -44.06 -43.33
C SER A 567 -31.61 -44.32 -44.84
N ALA A 568 -31.41 -45.59 -45.21
CA ALA A 568 -31.58 -46.04 -46.58
C ALA A 568 -33.07 -46.26 -46.85
N SER A 569 -33.62 -45.52 -47.78
CA SER A 569 -34.93 -45.78 -48.38
C SER A 569 -34.77 -46.76 -49.55
N THR A 570 -35.28 -47.96 -49.43
CA THR A 570 -35.56 -48.87 -50.58
C THR A 570 -36.93 -48.59 -51.12
N GLY A 571 -36.98 -48.14 -52.36
CA GLY A 571 -38.23 -48.08 -53.13
C GLY A 571 -38.64 -49.45 -53.65
N GLY A 572 -39.90 -49.69 -53.73
CA GLY A 572 -40.63 -50.72 -54.47
C GLY A 572 -42.00 -50.16 -54.75
#